data_61fa06d1325e8630ce337c734a170a84
#
_entry.id   61fa06d1325e8630ce337c734a170a84
#
_cell.length_a   1.000
_cell.length_b   1.000
_cell.length_c   1.000
_cell.angle_alpha   90.00
_cell.angle_beta   90.00
_cell.angle_gamma   90.00
#
_symmetry.space_group_name_H-M   'P 1'
#
loop_
_entity.id
_entity.type
_entity.pdbx_description
1 polymer ?
#
loop_
_entity_poly.entity_id
_entity_poly.type
_entity_poly.pdbx_seq_one_letter_code
_entity_poly.pdbx_strand_id
1 'polypeptide(L)'
;MLFLVISCRRTKITDSELVEAKKVVVISQDAGSYVDIMLYYSNDHPELYMEQLPYDLIMCNANDGGACYNFYVNYLKIRNSGKFNKASISKLDKPEQDFLLYILNKGALLEDEYCRSYLYYYHKNGIVVKKDSLKTDSLSKFFP
;
A
#
# COMPACT_ATOMS: atom_id res chain seq x y z
N MET A 1 -42.33 0.79 0.58
CA MET A 1 -41.10 0.57 1.39
C MET A 1 -39.99 1.41 0.78
N LEU A 2 -39.73 2.58 1.37
CA LEU A 2 -38.80 3.58 0.81
C LEU A 2 -37.40 3.24 1.33
N PHE A 3 -36.51 2.75 0.45
CA PHE A 3 -35.10 2.58 0.79
C PHE A 3 -34.44 3.98 0.76
N LEU A 4 -34.26 4.58 1.93
CA LEU A 4 -33.38 5.71 2.10
C LEU A 4 -31.94 5.23 1.87
N VAL A 5 -31.43 5.42 0.66
CA VAL A 5 -30.02 5.35 0.37
C VAL A 5 -29.38 6.56 1.04
N ILE A 6 -28.94 6.42 2.29
CA ILE A 6 -28.08 7.39 2.93
C ILE A 6 -26.73 7.28 2.24
N SER A 7 -26.54 8.08 1.19
CA SER A 7 -25.24 8.35 0.61
C SER A 7 -24.44 9.10 1.68
N CYS A 8 -23.67 8.38 2.50
CA CYS A 8 -22.61 8.97 3.32
C CYS A 8 -21.56 9.55 2.37
N ARG A 9 -21.81 10.76 1.86
CA ARG A 9 -20.72 11.59 1.34
C ARG A 9 -19.84 11.91 2.54
N ARG A 10 -18.72 11.21 2.66
CA ARG A 10 -17.69 11.54 3.65
C ARG A 10 -17.29 12.99 3.39
N THR A 11 -17.50 13.83 4.39
CA THR A 11 -17.07 15.23 4.36
C THR A 11 -15.53 15.25 4.19
N LYS A 12 -15.04 16.22 3.44
CA LYS A 12 -13.60 16.45 3.27
C LYS A 12 -12.96 16.58 4.67
N ILE A 13 -11.85 15.86 4.85
CA ILE A 13 -11.10 15.89 6.11
C ILE A 13 -10.37 17.23 6.20
N THR A 14 -10.51 17.91 7.34
CA THR A 14 -9.81 19.15 7.63
C THR A 14 -8.38 18.89 8.08
N ASP A 15 -7.52 19.91 7.99
CA ASP A 15 -6.12 19.79 8.45
C ASP A 15 -6.03 19.46 9.95
N SER A 16 -6.96 19.95 10.77
CA SER A 16 -6.99 19.62 12.20
C SER A 16 -7.38 18.16 12.46
N GLU A 17 -8.33 17.62 11.71
CA GLU A 17 -8.70 16.20 11.77
C GLU A 17 -7.56 15.30 11.28
N LEU A 18 -6.83 15.73 10.24
CA LEU A 18 -5.64 15.03 9.78
C LEU A 18 -4.56 14.96 10.87
N VAL A 19 -4.28 16.08 11.54
CA VAL A 19 -3.29 16.11 12.63
C VAL A 19 -3.67 15.15 13.75
N GLU A 20 -4.95 15.09 14.12
CA GLU A 20 -5.43 14.15 15.14
C GLU A 20 -5.36 12.71 14.66
N ALA A 21 -5.78 12.41 13.44
CA ALA A 21 -5.67 11.08 12.85
C ALA A 21 -4.21 10.58 12.83
N LYS A 22 -3.26 11.43 12.46
CA LYS A 22 -1.83 11.12 12.49
C LYS A 22 -1.34 10.72 13.89
N LYS A 23 -1.75 11.45 14.94
CA LYS A 23 -1.40 11.11 16.32
C LYS A 23 -1.99 9.76 16.74
N VAL A 24 -3.27 9.55 16.44
CA VAL A 24 -3.98 8.32 16.80
C VAL A 24 -3.33 7.11 16.12
N VAL A 25 -2.97 7.19 14.83
CA VAL A 25 -2.26 6.12 14.12
C VAL A 25 -0.91 5.81 14.78
N VAL A 26 -0.14 6.84 15.15
CA VAL A 26 1.17 6.64 15.79
C VAL A 26 1.05 5.98 17.16
N ILE A 27 0.03 6.35 17.96
CA ILE A 27 -0.13 5.88 19.34
C ILE A 27 -0.83 4.54 19.41
N SER A 28 -1.91 4.34 18.66
CA SER A 28 -2.80 3.18 18.80
C SER A 28 -2.96 2.32 17.54
N GLN A 29 -2.34 2.72 16.43
CA GLN A 29 -2.42 1.99 15.15
C GLN A 29 -3.88 1.79 14.69
N ASP A 30 -4.72 2.81 14.90
CA ASP A 30 -6.13 2.78 14.58
C ASP A 30 -6.39 2.79 13.08
N ALA A 31 -7.09 1.74 12.59
CA ALA A 31 -7.38 1.58 11.17
C ALA A 31 -8.32 2.67 10.62
N GLY A 32 -9.28 3.17 11.44
CA GLY A 32 -10.18 4.24 11.02
C GLY A 32 -9.43 5.54 10.76
N SER A 33 -8.57 5.94 11.69
CA SER A 33 -7.70 7.11 11.55
C SER A 33 -6.72 6.98 10.39
N TYR A 34 -6.22 5.75 10.12
CA TYR A 34 -5.39 5.51 8.94
C TYR A 34 -6.17 5.70 7.63
N VAL A 35 -7.41 5.23 7.55
CA VAL A 35 -8.28 5.47 6.39
C VAL A 35 -8.47 6.98 6.16
N ASP A 36 -8.61 7.77 7.20
CA ASP A 36 -8.71 9.24 7.10
C ASP A 36 -7.43 9.84 6.50
N ILE A 37 -6.26 9.45 6.98
CA ILE A 37 -4.96 9.86 6.42
C ILE A 37 -4.85 9.48 4.93
N MET A 38 -5.20 8.24 4.61
CA MET A 38 -5.14 7.73 3.25
C MET A 38 -6.06 8.51 2.30
N LEU A 39 -7.29 8.79 2.71
CA LEU A 39 -8.26 9.56 1.91
C LEU A 39 -7.82 11.00 1.71
N TYR A 40 -7.28 11.65 2.73
CA TYR A 40 -6.74 13.00 2.65
C TYR A 40 -5.65 13.09 1.56
N TYR A 41 -4.67 12.19 1.59
CA TYR A 41 -3.57 12.22 0.63
C TYR A 41 -3.92 11.67 -0.75
N SER A 42 -4.83 10.70 -0.87
CA SER A 42 -5.16 10.15 -2.18
C SER A 42 -6.20 10.94 -2.95
N ASN A 43 -7.16 11.57 -2.26
CA ASN A 43 -8.27 12.26 -2.90
C ASN A 43 -8.11 13.78 -2.91
N ASP A 44 -7.69 14.35 -1.76
CA ASP A 44 -7.68 15.79 -1.56
C ASP A 44 -6.31 16.42 -1.89
N HIS A 45 -5.22 15.70 -1.61
CA HIS A 45 -3.85 16.18 -1.76
C HIS A 45 -2.91 15.13 -2.36
N PRO A 46 -3.20 14.63 -3.58
CA PRO A 46 -2.41 13.56 -4.19
C PRO A 46 -0.94 13.93 -4.47
N GLU A 47 -0.60 15.23 -4.50
CA GLU A 47 0.77 15.72 -4.62
C GLU A 47 1.59 15.51 -3.36
N LEU A 48 0.94 15.35 -2.19
CA LEU A 48 1.58 15.16 -0.89
C LEU A 48 1.72 13.68 -0.48
N TYR A 49 1.58 12.74 -1.42
CA TYR A 49 1.63 11.29 -1.15
C TYR A 49 2.88 10.83 -0.37
N MET A 50 3.98 11.59 -0.42
CA MET A 50 5.19 11.29 0.35
C MET A 50 4.97 11.38 1.86
N GLU A 51 4.07 12.26 2.30
CA GLU A 51 3.75 12.43 3.71
C GLU A 51 2.93 11.25 4.29
N GLN A 52 2.29 10.46 3.42
CA GLN A 52 1.56 9.26 3.82
C GLN A 52 2.50 8.11 4.20
N LEU A 53 3.69 8.04 3.61
CA LEU A 53 4.61 6.89 3.67
C LEU A 53 4.92 6.39 5.10
N PRO A 54 5.20 7.27 6.10
CA PRO A 54 5.44 6.80 7.47
C PRO A 54 4.24 6.07 8.08
N TYR A 55 3.02 6.53 7.79
CA TYR A 55 1.78 5.94 8.30
C TYR A 55 1.46 4.62 7.61
N ASP A 56 1.73 4.51 6.31
CA ASP A 56 1.66 3.24 5.58
C ASP A 56 2.57 2.19 6.23
N LEU A 57 3.80 2.57 6.60
CA LEU A 57 4.74 1.65 7.24
C LEU A 57 4.32 1.26 8.66
N ILE A 58 3.81 2.21 9.45
CA ILE A 58 3.28 1.95 10.80
C ILE A 58 2.14 0.93 10.70
N MET A 59 1.19 1.14 9.82
CA MET A 59 0.03 0.27 9.67
C MET A 59 0.37 -1.08 9.03
N CYS A 60 1.30 -1.11 8.07
CA CYS A 60 1.85 -2.37 7.56
C CYS A 60 2.48 -3.18 8.70
N ASN A 61 3.20 -2.53 9.63
CA ASN A 61 3.76 -3.20 10.81
C ASN A 61 2.69 -3.63 11.82
N ALA A 62 1.56 -2.94 11.87
CA ALA A 62 0.37 -3.31 12.64
C ALA A 62 -0.48 -4.41 11.98
N ASN A 63 0.04 -5.08 10.94
CA ASN A 63 -0.61 -6.15 10.19
C ASN A 63 -1.80 -5.71 9.31
N ASP A 64 -1.75 -4.51 8.77
CA ASP A 64 -2.64 -4.06 7.69
C ASP A 64 -1.99 -4.37 6.33
N GLY A 65 -2.55 -5.33 5.60
CA GLY A 65 -2.04 -5.75 4.29
C GLY A 65 -2.16 -4.66 3.22
N GLY A 66 -3.26 -3.90 3.23
CA GLY A 66 -3.48 -2.77 2.33
C GLY A 66 -2.48 -1.64 2.55
N ALA A 67 -2.09 -1.40 3.82
CA ALA A 67 -1.05 -0.44 4.14
C ALA A 67 0.33 -0.89 3.62
N CYS A 68 0.63 -2.19 3.62
CA CYS A 68 1.85 -2.71 2.99
C CYS A 68 1.87 -2.41 1.47
N TYR A 69 0.74 -2.60 0.80
CA TYR A 69 0.59 -2.24 -0.60
C TYR A 69 0.77 -0.73 -0.84
N ASN A 70 0.11 0.11 -0.04
CA ASN A 70 0.22 1.57 -0.15
C ASN A 70 1.66 2.05 0.06
N PHE A 71 2.36 1.51 1.06
CA PHE A 71 3.77 1.80 1.28
C PHE A 71 4.60 1.48 0.03
N TYR A 72 4.44 0.28 -0.51
CA TYR A 72 5.15 -0.16 -1.71
C TYR A 72 4.91 0.77 -2.90
N VAL A 73 3.65 1.13 -3.18
CA VAL A 73 3.28 2.03 -4.29
C VAL A 73 3.86 3.42 -4.09
N ASN A 74 3.70 4.00 -2.90
CA ASN A 74 4.16 5.36 -2.60
C ASN A 74 5.69 5.44 -2.60
N TYR A 75 6.39 4.41 -2.10
CA TYR A 75 7.84 4.35 -2.18
C TYR A 75 8.34 4.36 -3.65
N LEU A 76 7.75 3.54 -4.51
CA LEU A 76 8.13 3.53 -5.94
C LEU A 76 7.77 4.84 -6.65
N LYS A 77 6.68 5.53 -6.28
CA LYS A 77 6.39 6.87 -6.79
C LYS A 77 7.50 7.87 -6.43
N ILE A 78 7.95 7.86 -5.15
CA ILE A 78 9.04 8.72 -4.69
C ILE A 78 10.30 8.49 -5.52
N ARG A 79 10.69 7.22 -5.73
CA ARG A 79 11.89 6.85 -6.48
C ARG A 79 11.76 7.05 -8.00
N ASN A 80 10.56 7.31 -8.51
CA ASN A 80 10.27 7.47 -9.94
C ASN A 80 9.54 8.79 -10.25
N SER A 81 9.93 9.88 -9.59
CA SER A 81 9.43 11.25 -9.85
C SER A 81 7.90 11.37 -9.86
N GLY A 82 7.25 10.77 -8.88
CA GLY A 82 5.80 10.82 -8.67
C GLY A 82 4.99 9.82 -9.50
N LYS A 83 5.62 9.03 -10.38
CA LYS A 83 4.92 8.07 -11.24
C LYS A 83 5.09 6.64 -10.72
N PHE A 84 3.97 5.96 -10.49
CA PHE A 84 4.02 4.54 -10.17
C PHE A 84 4.39 3.72 -11.41
N ASN A 85 5.43 2.89 -11.26
CA ASN A 85 5.79 1.87 -12.25
C ASN A 85 6.39 0.67 -11.51
N LYS A 86 5.68 -0.46 -11.52
CA LYS A 86 6.13 -1.69 -10.85
C LYS A 86 7.50 -2.20 -11.33
N ALA A 87 7.84 -1.97 -12.61
CA ALA A 87 9.15 -2.37 -13.14
C ALA A 87 10.29 -1.51 -12.60
N SER A 88 10.01 -0.32 -12.04
CA SER A 88 11.06 0.57 -11.51
C SER A 88 11.78 0.00 -10.29
N ILE A 89 11.24 -1.01 -9.62
CA ILE A 89 11.93 -1.73 -8.55
C ILE A 89 13.30 -2.27 -9.01
N SER A 90 13.42 -2.68 -10.27
CA SER A 90 14.70 -3.19 -10.81
C SER A 90 15.81 -2.13 -10.94
N LYS A 91 15.47 -0.84 -10.82
CA LYS A 91 16.40 0.28 -10.86
C LYS A 91 16.90 0.70 -9.49
N LEU A 92 16.32 0.17 -8.43
CA LEU A 92 16.71 0.42 -7.05
C LEU A 92 17.97 -0.37 -6.69
N ASP A 93 18.67 0.02 -5.64
CA ASP A 93 19.74 -0.79 -5.10
C ASP A 93 19.23 -2.08 -4.44
N LYS A 94 20.13 -3.01 -4.18
CA LYS A 94 19.74 -4.34 -3.67
C LYS A 94 19.06 -4.25 -2.29
N PRO A 95 19.52 -3.47 -1.31
CA PRO A 95 18.83 -3.29 -0.03
C PRO A 95 17.40 -2.75 -0.18
N GLU A 96 17.18 -1.77 -1.04
CA GLU A 96 15.83 -1.23 -1.31
C GLU A 96 14.92 -2.28 -1.95
N GLN A 97 15.44 -3.04 -2.94
CA GLN A 97 14.70 -4.13 -3.57
C GLN A 97 14.27 -5.18 -2.54
N ASP A 98 15.21 -5.63 -1.69
CA ASP A 98 14.95 -6.64 -0.66
C ASP A 98 13.93 -6.16 0.36
N PHE A 99 14.02 -4.90 0.77
CA PHE A 99 13.07 -4.29 1.68
C PHE A 99 11.65 -4.23 1.07
N LEU A 100 11.51 -3.77 -0.17
CA LEU A 100 10.20 -3.70 -0.84
C LEU A 100 9.61 -5.10 -1.09
N LEU A 101 10.44 -6.09 -1.41
CA LEU A 101 9.98 -7.47 -1.51
C LEU A 101 9.53 -8.03 -0.16
N TYR A 102 10.22 -7.67 0.93
CA TYR A 102 9.78 -8.02 2.29
C TYR A 102 8.41 -7.42 2.60
N ILE A 103 8.18 -6.13 2.30
CA ILE A 103 6.88 -5.46 2.49
C ILE A 103 5.77 -6.15 1.68
N LEU A 104 6.01 -6.46 0.38
CA LEU A 104 5.04 -7.17 -0.45
C LEU A 104 4.75 -8.59 0.08
N ASN A 105 5.77 -9.34 0.52
CA ASN A 105 5.56 -10.67 1.10
C ASN A 105 4.73 -10.58 2.39
N LYS A 106 4.99 -9.58 3.24
CA LYS A 106 4.20 -9.34 4.45
C LYS A 106 2.73 -9.06 4.10
N GLY A 107 2.44 -8.15 3.16
CA GLY A 107 1.08 -7.86 2.71
C GLY A 107 0.40 -9.09 2.10
N ALA A 108 1.11 -9.89 1.32
CA ALA A 108 0.58 -11.12 0.73
C ALA A 108 0.22 -12.18 1.80
N LEU A 109 1.01 -12.30 2.88
CA LEU A 109 0.69 -13.16 4.03
C LEU A 109 -0.54 -12.65 4.80
N LEU A 110 -0.79 -11.35 4.78
CA LEU A 110 -1.98 -10.70 5.33
C LEU A 110 -3.17 -10.68 4.34
N GLU A 111 -3.09 -11.51 3.30
CA GLU A 111 -4.14 -11.75 2.32
C GLU A 111 -4.44 -10.56 1.37
N ASP A 112 -3.58 -9.53 1.31
CA ASP A 112 -3.74 -8.46 0.36
C ASP A 112 -3.52 -8.93 -1.09
N GLU A 113 -4.54 -8.76 -1.92
CA GLU A 113 -4.56 -9.23 -3.30
C GLU A 113 -3.57 -8.50 -4.21
N TYR A 114 -3.37 -7.20 -3.98
CA TYR A 114 -2.43 -6.41 -4.78
C TYR A 114 -0.97 -6.81 -4.49
N CYS A 115 -0.62 -7.04 -3.23
CA CYS A 115 0.68 -7.56 -2.85
C CYS A 115 0.94 -8.93 -3.49
N ARG A 116 -0.04 -9.85 -3.47
CA ARG A 116 0.04 -11.14 -4.14
C ARG A 116 0.23 -10.99 -5.65
N SER A 117 -0.52 -10.07 -6.29
CA SER A 117 -0.44 -9.80 -7.72
C SER A 117 0.95 -9.30 -8.15
N TYR A 118 1.59 -8.43 -7.38
CA TYR A 118 2.94 -7.97 -7.70
C TYR A 118 4.00 -9.04 -7.48
N LEU A 119 3.90 -9.84 -6.43
CA LEU A 119 4.80 -10.98 -6.24
C LEU A 119 4.67 -11.99 -7.38
N TYR A 120 3.43 -12.31 -7.80
CA TYR A 120 3.18 -13.15 -8.97
C TYR A 120 3.88 -12.58 -10.22
N TYR A 121 3.69 -11.29 -10.49
CA TYR A 121 4.31 -10.61 -11.62
C TYR A 121 5.84 -10.70 -11.57
N TYR A 122 6.46 -10.52 -10.40
CA TYR A 122 7.92 -10.57 -10.26
C TYR A 122 8.47 -11.98 -10.42
N HIS A 123 7.85 -12.98 -9.83
CA HIS A 123 8.27 -14.38 -9.99
C HIS A 123 8.06 -14.89 -11.42
N LYS A 124 6.95 -14.54 -12.07
CA LYS A 124 6.67 -14.90 -13.45
C LYS A 124 7.69 -14.36 -14.43
N ASN A 125 8.11 -13.09 -14.23
CA ASN A 125 8.98 -12.39 -15.16
C ASN A 125 10.46 -12.41 -14.76
N GLY A 126 10.83 -12.93 -13.59
CA GLY A 126 12.20 -12.92 -13.08
C GLY A 126 12.72 -11.50 -12.80
N ILE A 127 11.84 -10.59 -12.36
CA ILE A 127 12.21 -9.20 -12.00
C ILE A 127 12.59 -9.18 -10.53
N VAL A 128 13.82 -8.74 -10.23
CA VAL A 128 14.45 -8.64 -8.88
C VAL A 128 14.45 -9.93 -8.05
N VAL A 129 13.75 -10.95 -8.49
CA VAL A 129 13.72 -12.31 -7.92
C VAL A 129 14.02 -13.33 -9.01
N LYS A 130 14.56 -14.49 -8.62
CA LYS A 130 14.72 -15.59 -9.54
C LYS A 130 13.33 -16.06 -10.01
N LYS A 131 13.21 -16.31 -11.33
CA LYS A 131 11.99 -16.89 -11.90
C LYS A 131 11.69 -18.23 -11.21
N ASP A 132 10.49 -18.35 -10.65
CA ASP A 132 10.06 -19.50 -9.86
C ASP A 132 8.64 -19.91 -10.28
N SER A 133 8.54 -21.03 -11.01
CA SER A 133 7.27 -21.55 -11.50
C SER A 133 6.38 -22.04 -10.36
N LEU A 134 6.94 -22.71 -9.34
CA LEU A 134 6.16 -23.24 -8.22
C LEU A 134 5.52 -22.09 -7.42
N LYS A 135 6.29 -21.02 -7.16
CA LYS A 135 5.77 -19.84 -6.47
C LYS A 135 4.76 -19.08 -7.34
N THR A 136 5.00 -19.03 -8.65
CA THR A 136 4.06 -18.46 -9.61
C THR A 136 2.74 -19.22 -9.60
N ASP A 137 2.77 -20.56 -9.68
CA ASP A 137 1.59 -21.41 -9.66
C ASP A 137 0.83 -21.32 -8.33
N SER A 138 1.54 -21.24 -7.20
CA SER A 138 0.93 -21.01 -5.89
C SER A 138 0.20 -19.67 -5.82
N LEU A 139 0.81 -18.60 -6.33
CA LEU A 139 0.20 -17.26 -6.34
C LEU A 139 -0.93 -17.15 -7.37
N SER A 140 -0.87 -17.87 -8.50
CA SER A 140 -1.92 -17.83 -9.54
C SER A 140 -3.27 -18.31 -9.06
N LYS A 141 -3.32 -19.16 -8.02
CA LYS A 141 -4.57 -19.69 -7.44
C LYS A 141 -5.46 -18.61 -6.81
N PHE A 142 -4.91 -17.43 -6.56
CA PHE A 142 -5.64 -16.29 -6.00
C PHE A 142 -6.20 -15.34 -7.07
N PHE A 143 -5.94 -15.63 -8.36
CA PHE A 143 -6.43 -14.81 -9.47
C PHE A 143 -7.28 -15.69 -10.40
N PRO A 144 -8.48 -15.22 -10.76
CA PRO A 144 -9.35 -15.92 -11.70
C PRO A 144 -8.74 -15.99 -13.11
#